data_16a68e9e7c1b35a65ce85a389af1ad0b
#
_entry.id   16a68e9e7c1b35a65ce85a389af1ad0b
#
_cell.length_a   1.000
_cell.length_b   1.000
_cell.length_c   1.000
_cell.angle_alpha   90.00
_cell.angle_beta   90.00
_cell.angle_gamma   90.00
#
_symmetry.space_group_name_H-M   'P 1'
#
loop_
_entity.id
_entity.type
_entity.pdbx_description
1 polymer ?
#
loop_
_entity_poly.entity_id
_entity_poly.type
_entity_poly.pdbx_seq_one_letter_code
_entity_poly.pdbx_strand_id
1 'polypeptide(L)'
;MPWFEAHDTMARHPKTLKLARLLNQDRRWAVGLLHDLFSWGLYAAGKDGELKGLTAADVAQALDYPPKKAQVVVGALVAAGYLDETSDGYTIHDWYDYAGKLYDSREKNREKNQRYRDRKRAKECQ
;
A
#
# COMPACT_ATOMS: atom_id res chain seq x y z
N MET A 1 3.25 10.60 -11.78
CA MET A 1 2.19 10.47 -10.79
C MET A 1 2.15 9.04 -10.25
N PRO A 2 2.24 8.81 -8.94
CA PRO A 2 2.15 7.44 -8.40
C PRO A 2 0.74 6.88 -8.55
N TRP A 3 0.64 5.58 -8.71
CA TRP A 3 -0.65 4.88 -8.83
C TRP A 3 -0.57 3.50 -8.20
N PHE A 4 -1.72 2.94 -7.85
CA PHE A 4 -1.87 1.54 -7.49
C PHE A 4 -3.01 0.93 -8.32
N GLU A 5 -3.05 -0.40 -8.39
CA GLU A 5 -4.10 -1.10 -9.12
C GLU A 5 -5.25 -1.48 -8.19
N ALA A 6 -6.47 -1.06 -8.54
CA ALA A 6 -7.67 -1.52 -7.88
C ALA A 6 -8.25 -2.67 -8.72
N HIS A 7 -8.27 -3.87 -8.15
CA HIS A 7 -8.81 -5.04 -8.85
C HIS A 7 -10.33 -4.97 -8.87
N ASP A 8 -10.94 -5.35 -9.99
CA ASP A 8 -12.39 -5.32 -10.16
C ASP A 8 -13.12 -6.21 -9.15
N THR A 9 -12.46 -7.26 -8.68
CA THR A 9 -13.00 -8.19 -7.68
C THR A 9 -12.99 -7.61 -6.26
N MET A 10 -12.24 -6.54 -5.99
CA MET A 10 -12.07 -5.98 -4.65
C MET A 10 -13.41 -5.63 -4.00
N ALA A 11 -14.33 -5.04 -4.76
CA ALA A 11 -15.58 -4.50 -4.21
C ALA A 11 -16.43 -5.56 -3.50
N ARG A 12 -16.41 -6.80 -3.98
CA ARG A 12 -17.23 -7.89 -3.43
C ARG A 12 -16.41 -9.09 -2.99
N HIS A 13 -15.11 -8.92 -2.88
CA HIS A 13 -14.23 -9.98 -2.39
C HIS A 13 -14.60 -10.33 -0.94
N PRO A 14 -14.57 -11.63 -0.56
CA PRO A 14 -14.88 -12.04 0.81
C PRO A 14 -14.10 -11.30 1.88
N LYS A 15 -12.83 -10.95 1.61
CA LYS A 15 -12.00 -10.17 2.53
C LYS A 15 -12.59 -8.76 2.75
N THR A 16 -13.06 -8.10 1.69
CA THR A 16 -13.67 -6.77 1.78
C THR A 16 -14.98 -6.82 2.56
N LEU A 17 -15.79 -7.86 2.31
CA LEU A 17 -17.04 -8.06 3.06
C LEU A 17 -16.77 -8.33 4.54
N LYS A 18 -15.74 -9.10 4.84
CA LYS A 18 -15.33 -9.37 6.22
C LYS A 18 -14.88 -8.08 6.91
N LEU A 19 -14.08 -7.26 6.25
CA LEU A 19 -13.63 -5.97 6.77
C LEU A 19 -14.82 -5.09 7.13
N ALA A 20 -15.78 -4.98 6.22
CA ALA A 20 -16.99 -4.19 6.45
C ALA A 20 -17.74 -4.67 7.69
N ARG A 21 -17.94 -6.00 7.85
CA ARG A 21 -18.61 -6.57 9.01
C ARG A 21 -17.87 -6.25 10.31
N LEU A 22 -16.55 -6.42 10.30
CA LEU A 22 -15.73 -6.20 11.49
C LEU A 22 -15.77 -4.75 11.96
N LEU A 23 -15.96 -3.81 11.04
CA LEU A 23 -16.04 -2.38 11.33
C LEU A 23 -17.48 -1.88 11.42
N ASN A 24 -18.46 -2.78 11.26
CA ASN A 24 -19.89 -2.43 11.29
C ASN A 24 -20.22 -1.33 10.29
N GLN A 25 -19.71 -1.48 9.07
CA GLN A 25 -19.89 -0.53 7.97
C GLN A 25 -20.37 -1.27 6.72
N ASP A 26 -20.80 -0.51 5.72
CA ASP A 26 -21.18 -1.11 4.44
C ASP A 26 -19.93 -1.40 3.57
N ARG A 27 -20.17 -2.17 2.51
CA ARG A 27 -19.11 -2.58 1.58
C ARG A 27 -18.40 -1.39 0.92
N ARG A 28 -19.16 -0.38 0.55
CA ARG A 28 -18.61 0.80 -0.13
C ARG A 28 -17.67 1.57 0.77
N TRP A 29 -18.01 1.65 2.04
CA TRP A 29 -17.17 2.27 3.06
C TRP A 29 -15.84 1.51 3.18
N ALA A 30 -15.90 0.17 3.20
CA ALA A 30 -14.70 -0.66 3.27
C ALA A 30 -13.80 -0.46 2.05
N VAL A 31 -14.37 -0.38 0.85
CA VAL A 31 -13.61 -0.10 -0.38
C VAL A 31 -12.92 1.27 -0.28
N GLY A 32 -13.61 2.29 0.23
CA GLY A 32 -13.02 3.61 0.45
C GLY A 32 -11.85 3.56 1.43
N LEU A 33 -11.99 2.82 2.53
CA LEU A 33 -10.91 2.62 3.50
C LEU A 33 -9.70 1.95 2.85
N LEU A 34 -9.92 0.94 2.02
CA LEU A 34 -8.85 0.26 1.30
C LEU A 34 -8.16 1.19 0.31
N HIS A 35 -8.92 2.05 -0.37
CA HIS A 35 -8.34 3.07 -1.25
C HIS A 35 -7.41 3.98 -0.45
N ASP A 36 -7.84 4.42 0.71
CA ASP A 36 -7.02 5.27 1.59
C ASP A 36 -5.75 4.54 2.04
N LEU A 37 -5.88 3.29 2.43
CA LEU A 37 -4.74 2.47 2.84
C LEU A 37 -3.71 2.34 1.72
N PHE A 38 -4.15 1.99 0.52
CA PHE A 38 -3.25 1.76 -0.61
C PHE A 38 -2.64 3.06 -1.13
N SER A 39 -3.40 4.15 -1.22
CA SER A 39 -2.87 5.44 -1.65
C SER A 39 -1.82 5.97 -0.66
N TRP A 40 -2.06 5.84 0.63
CA TRP A 40 -1.08 6.17 1.66
C TRP A 40 0.14 5.25 1.58
N GLY A 41 -0.08 3.95 1.32
CA GLY A 41 0.99 2.96 1.19
C GLY A 41 2.00 3.29 0.10
N LEU A 42 1.57 3.97 -0.97
CA LEU A 42 2.48 4.39 -2.04
C LEU A 42 3.58 5.32 -1.55
N TYR A 43 3.35 6.02 -0.44
CA TYR A 43 4.33 6.94 0.16
C TYR A 43 4.98 6.37 1.42
N ALA A 44 4.23 5.63 2.21
CA ALA A 44 4.67 5.15 3.52
C ALA A 44 5.32 3.78 3.50
N ALA A 45 4.89 2.89 2.60
CA ALA A 45 5.37 1.52 2.55
C ALA A 45 6.65 1.39 1.73
N GLY A 46 7.50 0.46 2.12
CA GLY A 46 8.62 0.02 1.30
C GLY A 46 8.14 -0.83 0.12
N LYS A 47 9.06 -1.25 -0.73
CA LYS A 47 8.78 -2.01 -1.96
C LYS A 47 7.94 -3.27 -1.70
N ASP A 48 8.17 -3.92 -0.57
CA ASP A 48 7.47 -5.15 -0.20
C ASP A 48 6.24 -4.89 0.69
N GLY A 49 5.81 -3.63 0.81
CA GLY A 49 4.66 -3.24 1.62
C GLY A 49 4.96 -3.03 3.08
N GLU A 50 6.22 -3.00 3.47
CA GLU A 50 6.63 -2.86 4.87
C GLU A 50 6.37 -1.46 5.41
N LEU A 51 5.65 -1.37 6.53
CA LEU A 51 5.38 -0.13 7.26
C LEU A 51 6.32 -0.07 8.48
N LYS A 52 7.62 0.06 8.20
CA LYS A 52 8.67 -0.01 9.24
C LYS A 52 8.55 1.13 10.26
N GLY A 53 8.63 0.76 11.53
CA GLY A 53 8.62 1.72 12.62
C GLY A 53 7.27 2.34 12.90
N LEU A 54 6.21 1.93 12.22
CA LEU A 54 4.87 2.48 12.41
C LEU A 54 4.05 1.59 13.35
N THR A 55 3.42 2.24 14.31
CA THR A 55 2.53 1.57 15.27
C THR A 55 1.09 1.51 14.73
N ALA A 56 0.23 0.76 15.42
CA ALA A 56 -1.19 0.75 15.09
C ALA A 56 -1.79 2.16 15.14
N ALA A 57 -1.37 2.99 16.08
CA ALA A 57 -1.84 4.37 16.20
C ALA A 57 -1.41 5.21 14.99
N ASP A 58 -0.20 5.00 14.48
CA ASP A 58 0.28 5.70 13.28
C ASP A 58 -0.53 5.32 12.05
N VAL A 59 -0.82 4.04 11.87
CA VAL A 59 -1.64 3.55 10.75
C VAL A 59 -3.06 4.11 10.85
N ALA A 60 -3.65 4.07 12.05
CA ALA A 60 -4.99 4.60 12.28
C ALA A 60 -5.06 6.09 11.97
N GLN A 61 -4.06 6.86 12.38
CA GLN A 61 -3.99 8.29 12.09
C GLN A 61 -3.94 8.56 10.59
N ALA A 62 -3.17 7.77 9.85
CA ALA A 62 -3.10 7.88 8.40
C ALA A 62 -4.45 7.62 7.72
N LEU A 63 -5.31 6.83 8.37
CA LEU A 63 -6.65 6.49 7.89
C LEU A 63 -7.75 7.37 8.54
N ASP A 64 -7.35 8.47 9.18
CA ASP A 64 -8.25 9.45 9.81
C ASP A 64 -9.03 8.91 11.00
N TYR A 65 -8.43 7.96 11.75
CA TYR A 65 -9.02 7.45 12.99
C TYR A 65 -8.28 7.97 14.21
N PRO A 66 -8.99 8.25 15.33
CA PRO A 66 -8.32 8.63 16.56
C PRO A 66 -7.56 7.44 17.16
N PRO A 67 -6.51 7.70 17.99
CA PRO A 67 -5.71 6.63 18.58
C PRO A 67 -6.52 5.59 19.37
N LYS A 68 -7.60 6.01 20.01
CA LYS A 68 -8.47 5.10 20.78
C LYS A 68 -9.14 4.03 19.93
N LYS A 69 -9.26 4.24 18.60
CA LYS A 69 -9.84 3.28 17.66
C LYS A 69 -8.79 2.49 16.89
N ALA A 70 -7.50 2.73 17.16
CA ALA A 70 -6.42 2.08 16.41
C ALA A 70 -6.50 0.56 16.43
N GLN A 71 -6.73 -0.03 17.61
CA GLN A 71 -6.80 -1.49 17.72
C GLN A 71 -8.00 -2.08 16.97
N VAL A 72 -9.12 -1.37 16.94
CA VAL A 72 -10.31 -1.83 16.23
C VAL A 72 -10.07 -1.82 14.71
N VAL A 73 -9.59 -0.69 14.19
CA VAL A 73 -9.39 -0.52 12.73
C VAL A 73 -8.24 -1.39 12.22
N VAL A 74 -7.08 -1.30 12.84
CA VAL A 74 -5.90 -2.06 12.43
C VAL A 74 -6.14 -3.55 12.65
N GLY A 75 -6.75 -3.93 13.77
CA GLY A 75 -7.12 -5.31 14.05
C GLY A 75 -8.08 -5.88 13.00
N ALA A 76 -9.04 -5.08 12.53
CA ALA A 76 -9.97 -5.48 11.47
C ALA A 76 -9.23 -5.68 10.13
N LEU A 77 -8.30 -4.80 9.80
CA LEU A 77 -7.49 -4.92 8.58
C LEU A 77 -6.61 -6.17 8.63
N VAL A 78 -6.03 -6.48 9.78
CA VAL A 78 -5.25 -7.71 9.97
C VAL A 78 -6.14 -8.94 9.87
N ALA A 79 -7.27 -8.95 10.58
CA ALA A 79 -8.20 -10.08 10.58
C ALA A 79 -8.80 -10.35 9.19
N ALA A 80 -9.05 -9.31 8.42
CA ALA A 80 -9.56 -9.45 7.05
C ALA A 80 -8.47 -9.85 6.04
N GLY A 81 -7.19 -9.75 6.41
CA GLY A 81 -6.09 -10.16 5.55
C GLY A 81 -5.53 -9.08 4.65
N TYR A 82 -5.74 -7.80 4.96
CA TYR A 82 -5.16 -6.68 4.24
C TYR A 82 -3.87 -6.14 4.84
N LEU A 83 -3.66 -6.40 6.13
CA LEU A 83 -2.39 -6.13 6.80
C LEU A 83 -1.91 -7.41 7.45
N ASP A 84 -0.59 -7.60 7.44
CA ASP A 84 0.08 -8.66 8.19
C ASP A 84 0.80 -8.02 9.37
N GLU A 85 0.62 -8.58 10.56
CA GLU A 85 1.35 -8.14 11.74
C GLU A 85 2.68 -8.89 11.82
N THR A 86 3.76 -8.14 11.97
CA THR A 86 5.12 -8.69 12.06
C THR A 86 5.78 -8.25 13.36
N SER A 87 6.93 -8.83 13.70
CA SER A 87 7.70 -8.42 14.87
C SER A 87 8.14 -6.96 14.82
N ASP A 88 8.28 -6.40 13.61
CA ASP A 88 8.74 -5.02 13.39
C ASP A 88 7.60 -4.03 13.13
N GLY A 89 6.35 -4.50 13.12
CA GLY A 89 5.18 -3.66 12.86
C GLY A 89 4.19 -4.33 11.92
N TYR A 90 3.90 -3.68 10.81
CA TYR A 90 2.88 -4.15 9.86
C TYR A 90 3.42 -4.16 8.44
N THR A 91 2.81 -5.01 7.59
CA THR A 91 3.09 -5.08 6.16
C THR A 91 1.75 -5.09 5.42
N ILE A 92 1.64 -4.31 4.35
CA ILE A 92 0.44 -4.38 3.50
C ILE A 92 0.49 -5.69 2.73
N HIS A 93 -0.50 -6.55 2.98
CA HIS A 93 -0.57 -7.88 2.38
C HIS A 93 -0.67 -7.81 0.86
N ASP A 94 0.13 -8.64 0.16
CA ASP A 94 0.16 -8.70 -1.32
C ASP A 94 0.39 -7.33 -1.98
N TRP A 95 1.22 -6.49 -1.37
CA TRP A 95 1.44 -5.13 -1.85
C TRP A 95 1.88 -5.07 -3.32
N TYR A 96 2.67 -6.03 -3.76
CA TYR A 96 3.12 -6.08 -5.15
C TYR A 96 1.95 -6.18 -6.14
N ASP A 97 0.85 -6.85 -5.77
CA ASP A 97 -0.33 -6.97 -6.63
C ASP A 97 -0.98 -5.60 -6.90
N TYR A 98 -0.82 -4.64 -6.00
CA TYR A 98 -1.40 -3.29 -6.13
C TYR A 98 -0.42 -2.27 -6.67
N ALA A 99 0.86 -2.36 -6.32
CA ALA A 99 1.86 -1.35 -6.61
C ALA A 99 3.03 -1.85 -7.47
N GLY A 100 3.09 -3.15 -7.77
CA GLY A 100 4.23 -3.76 -8.47
C GLY A 100 4.51 -3.12 -9.82
N LYS A 101 3.49 -2.83 -10.61
CA LYS A 101 3.67 -2.20 -11.92
C LYS A 101 4.25 -0.80 -11.83
N LEU A 102 3.89 -0.04 -10.80
CA LEU A 102 4.49 1.26 -10.56
C LEU A 102 5.99 1.13 -10.28
N TYR A 103 6.37 0.20 -9.40
CA TYR A 103 7.78 -0.04 -9.08
C TYR A 103 8.56 -0.52 -10.30
N ASP A 104 8.01 -1.44 -11.08
CA ASP A 104 8.63 -1.93 -12.31
C ASP A 104 8.83 -0.81 -13.32
N SER A 105 7.84 0.06 -13.48
CA SER A 105 7.91 1.22 -14.37
C SER A 105 9.00 2.20 -13.94
N ARG A 106 9.10 2.48 -12.63
CA ARG A 106 10.13 3.36 -12.08
C ARG A 106 11.52 2.80 -12.29
N GLU A 107 11.70 1.50 -12.13
CA GLU A 107 12.97 0.83 -12.34
C GLU A 107 13.38 0.87 -13.81
N LYS A 108 12.47 0.58 -14.73
CA LYS A 108 12.70 0.68 -16.18
C LYS A 108 13.11 2.10 -16.59
N ASN A 109 12.45 3.10 -16.03
CA ASN A 109 12.78 4.50 -16.29
C ASN A 109 14.17 4.86 -15.77
N ARG A 110 14.55 4.37 -14.59
CA ARG A 110 15.90 4.58 -14.04
C ARG A 110 16.97 3.96 -14.93
N GLU A 111 16.76 2.73 -15.39
CA GLU A 111 17.68 2.04 -16.29
C GLU A 111 17.82 2.78 -17.62
N LYS A 112 16.69 3.21 -18.19
CA LYS A 112 16.67 3.97 -19.45
C LYS A 112 17.42 5.29 -19.31
N ASN A 113 17.21 6.01 -18.23
CA ASN A 113 17.88 7.29 -17.97
C ASN A 113 19.38 7.07 -17.73
N GLN A 114 19.76 5.99 -17.05
CA GLN A 114 21.15 5.64 -16.82
C GLN A 114 21.86 5.33 -18.14
N ARG A 115 21.24 4.53 -19.02
CA ARG A 115 21.79 4.22 -20.35
C ARG A 115 21.96 5.48 -21.20
N TYR A 116 20.99 6.40 -21.13
CA TYR A 116 21.08 7.68 -21.82
C TYR A 116 22.27 8.50 -21.33
N ARG A 117 22.44 8.60 -20.02
CA ARG A 117 23.55 9.33 -19.40
C ARG A 117 24.90 8.71 -19.78
N ASP A 118 25.01 7.40 -19.78
CA ASP A 118 26.24 6.68 -20.15
C ASP A 118 26.59 6.92 -21.59
N ARG A 119 25.62 6.88 -22.51
CA ARG A 119 25.84 7.18 -23.93
C ARG A 119 26.29 8.62 -24.14
N LYS A 120 25.70 9.56 -23.42
CA LYS A 120 26.08 10.98 -23.48
C LYS A 120 27.51 11.19 -22.99
N ARG A 121 27.91 10.54 -21.91
CA ARG A 121 29.28 10.59 -21.39
C ARG A 121 30.26 10.02 -22.41
N ALA A 122 29.95 8.90 -23.03
CA ALA A 122 30.82 8.30 -24.06
C ALA A 122 31.05 9.24 -25.23
N LYS A 123 30.00 9.97 -25.67
CA LYS A 123 30.14 10.95 -26.75
C LYS A 123 30.98 12.17 -26.33
N GLU A 124 30.84 12.61 -25.09
CA GLU A 124 31.59 13.78 -24.58
C GLU A 124 33.09 13.46 -24.39
N CYS A 125 33.42 12.19 -24.12
CA CYS A 125 34.82 11.76 -23.96
C CYS A 125 35.54 11.51 -25.28
N GLN A 126 34.89 11.62 -26.43
CA GLN A 126 35.47 11.54 -27.76
C GLN A 126 35.77 12.95 -28.30
#